data_ee3de068ee60bbf2e51b34c62f17f556
#
_entry.id   ee3de068ee60bbf2e51b34c62f17f556
#
_cell.length_a   1.000
_cell.length_b   1.000
_cell.length_c   1.000
_cell.angle_alpha   90.00
_cell.angle_beta   90.00
_cell.angle_gamma   90.00
#
_symmetry.space_group_name_H-M   'P 1'
#
loop_
_entity.id
_entity.type
_entity.pdbx_description
1 polymer ?
#
loop_
_entity_poly.entity_id
_entity_poly.type
_entity_poly.pdbx_seq_one_letter_code
_entity_poly.pdbx_strand_id
1 'polypeptide(L)'
;MDATHRLDDLRRPCFKPNASHIRAVEKQVRVLIRRMGIRESLSIRQLVERYSQFTGTSVLLQERLLPVDCFFAITLKLTSPLDAYVITYQQATSRWHQDHGIAHELGHIISGHYDSRSGTCHFDMSAQMEWEAEYCANILGRWTYQLGRALDRTKDLRPMIPVVDASAPLRERLGWL
;
A
#
# COMPACT_ATOMS: atom_id res chain seq x y z
N MET A 1 -9.66 22.71 -35.57
CA MET A 1 -9.46 21.43 -34.90
C MET A 1 -9.72 21.65 -33.43
N ASP A 2 -10.80 21.12 -32.96
CA ASP A 2 -11.54 21.55 -31.77
C ASP A 2 -10.89 21.02 -30.48
N ALA A 3 -10.47 21.92 -29.60
CA ALA A 3 -9.84 21.61 -28.31
C ALA A 3 -10.83 21.01 -27.27
N THR A 4 -12.11 21.00 -27.58
CA THR A 4 -13.17 20.53 -26.69
C THR A 4 -13.28 19.00 -26.62
N HIS A 5 -12.74 18.25 -27.58
CA HIS A 5 -12.80 16.78 -27.60
C HIS A 5 -11.83 16.08 -26.66
N ARG A 6 -10.86 16.79 -26.04
CA ARG A 6 -9.85 16.21 -25.15
C ARG A 6 -10.25 16.09 -23.68
N LEU A 7 -11.31 16.75 -23.25
CA LEU A 7 -11.70 16.76 -21.83
C LEU A 7 -12.71 15.66 -21.46
N ASP A 8 -13.41 15.09 -22.41
CA ASP A 8 -14.38 14.01 -22.15
C ASP A 8 -13.72 12.62 -22.02
N ASP A 9 -12.53 12.41 -22.61
CA ASP A 9 -11.77 11.16 -22.51
C ASP A 9 -11.09 10.97 -21.13
N LEU A 10 -11.06 11.98 -20.27
CA LEU A 10 -10.43 11.93 -18.95
C LEU A 10 -11.38 11.43 -17.86
N ARG A 11 -12.65 11.19 -18.13
CA ARG A 11 -13.57 10.55 -17.20
C ARG A 11 -13.44 9.03 -17.31
N ARG A 12 -12.38 8.46 -16.74
CA ARG A 12 -12.38 7.02 -16.50
C ARG A 12 -13.68 6.65 -15.76
N PRO A 13 -14.41 5.62 -16.18
CA PRO A 13 -15.64 5.23 -15.52
C PRO A 13 -15.32 4.98 -14.03
N CYS A 14 -15.98 5.73 -13.16
CA CYS A 14 -15.78 5.61 -11.72
C CYS A 14 -16.28 4.23 -11.28
N PHE A 15 -15.39 3.35 -10.84
CA PHE A 15 -15.77 2.08 -10.27
C PHE A 15 -16.51 2.33 -8.95
N LYS A 16 -17.69 1.75 -8.81
CA LYS A 16 -18.49 1.81 -7.58
C LYS A 16 -18.41 0.48 -6.85
N PRO A 17 -17.59 0.39 -5.78
CA PRO A 17 -17.46 -0.85 -5.03
C PRO A 17 -18.76 -1.19 -4.32
N ASN A 18 -19.08 -2.46 -4.27
CA ASN A 18 -20.12 -2.98 -3.39
C ASN A 18 -19.51 -3.51 -2.08
N ALA A 19 -20.36 -3.84 -1.12
CA ALA A 19 -19.90 -4.34 0.19
C ALA A 19 -19.04 -5.62 0.10
N SER A 20 -19.22 -6.44 -0.92
CA SER A 20 -18.43 -7.64 -1.16
C SER A 20 -17.00 -7.29 -1.58
N HIS A 21 -16.82 -6.35 -2.50
CA HIS A 21 -15.50 -5.86 -2.92
C HIS A 21 -14.73 -5.28 -1.74
N ILE A 22 -15.38 -4.42 -0.95
CA ILE A 22 -14.77 -3.82 0.24
C ILE A 22 -14.27 -4.90 1.20
N ARG A 23 -15.12 -5.86 1.57
CA ARG A 23 -14.76 -6.95 2.48
C ARG A 23 -13.65 -7.85 1.92
N ALA A 24 -13.61 -8.07 0.61
CA ALA A 24 -12.58 -8.89 -0.02
C ALA A 24 -11.19 -8.26 0.16
N VAL A 25 -11.04 -6.96 -0.19
CA VAL A 25 -9.76 -6.24 0.00
C VAL A 25 -9.36 -6.16 1.47
N GLU A 26 -10.30 -5.82 2.37
CA GLU A 26 -10.02 -5.81 3.81
C GLU A 26 -9.54 -7.16 4.32
N LYS A 27 -10.21 -8.24 3.94
CA LYS A 27 -9.83 -9.60 4.33
C LYS A 27 -8.43 -9.95 3.83
N GLN A 28 -8.14 -9.63 2.57
CA GLN A 28 -6.83 -9.90 1.96
C GLN A 28 -5.71 -9.20 2.73
N VAL A 29 -5.84 -7.89 2.97
CA VAL A 29 -4.83 -7.11 3.70
C VAL A 29 -4.67 -7.60 5.14
N ARG A 30 -5.76 -7.85 5.85
CA ARG A 30 -5.73 -8.37 7.23
C ARG A 30 -5.04 -9.73 7.32
N VAL A 31 -5.38 -10.65 6.41
CA VAL A 31 -4.74 -11.98 6.36
C VAL A 31 -3.25 -11.84 6.10
N LEU A 32 -2.86 -10.97 5.16
CA LEU A 32 -1.46 -10.72 4.83
C LEU A 32 -0.68 -10.20 6.07
N ILE A 33 -1.17 -9.14 6.72
CA ILE A 33 -0.54 -8.56 7.91
C ILE A 33 -0.36 -9.60 9.01
N ARG A 34 -1.39 -10.43 9.28
CA ARG A 34 -1.32 -11.51 10.26
C ARG A 34 -0.27 -12.56 9.90
N ARG A 35 -0.24 -12.99 8.64
CA ARG A 35 0.72 -14.00 8.16
C ARG A 35 2.15 -13.51 8.20
N MET A 36 2.39 -12.22 7.94
CA MET A 36 3.70 -11.59 8.10
C MET A 36 4.15 -11.49 9.57
N GLY A 37 3.27 -11.77 10.53
CA GLY A 37 3.59 -11.74 11.96
C GLY A 37 3.92 -10.35 12.48
N ILE A 38 3.42 -9.28 11.84
CA ILE A 38 3.73 -7.90 12.22
C ILE A 38 3.02 -7.56 13.52
N ARG A 39 3.82 -7.22 14.55
CA ARG A 39 3.36 -6.89 15.90
C ARG A 39 3.81 -5.51 16.37
N GLU A 40 4.51 -4.79 15.54
CA GLU A 40 5.09 -3.48 15.83
C GLU A 40 4.66 -2.46 14.78
N SER A 41 4.81 -1.16 15.10
CA SER A 41 4.60 -0.10 14.13
C SER A 41 5.72 -0.12 13.10
N LEU A 42 5.37 -0.23 11.84
CA LEU A 42 6.28 -0.16 10.71
C LEU A 42 5.94 1.06 9.86
N SER A 43 6.96 1.72 9.32
CA SER A 43 6.77 2.64 8.21
C SER A 43 6.35 1.87 6.95
N ILE A 44 5.79 2.57 5.97
CA ILE A 44 5.45 1.95 4.68
C ILE A 44 6.68 1.30 4.02
N ARG A 45 7.86 1.92 4.14
CA ARG A 45 9.11 1.37 3.59
C ARG A 45 9.52 0.06 4.28
N GLN A 46 9.42 0.01 5.60
CA GLN A 46 9.66 -1.22 6.36
C GLN A 46 8.61 -2.31 6.07
N LEU A 47 7.37 -1.90 5.79
CA LEU A 47 6.31 -2.83 5.37
C LEU A 47 6.63 -3.46 4.02
N VAL A 48 7.16 -2.70 3.05
CA VAL A 48 7.63 -3.22 1.76
C VAL A 48 8.76 -4.25 1.96
N GLU A 49 9.75 -3.94 2.81
CA GLU A 49 10.83 -4.88 3.14
C GLU A 49 10.28 -6.16 3.77
N ARG A 50 9.37 -6.04 4.72
CA ARG A 50 8.73 -7.18 5.38
C ARG A 50 7.90 -8.01 4.40
N TYR A 51 7.20 -7.37 3.48
CA TYR A 51 6.48 -8.04 2.40
C TYR A 51 7.42 -8.84 1.50
N SER A 52 8.53 -8.24 1.07
CA SER A 52 9.55 -8.91 0.26
C SER A 52 10.12 -10.14 0.97
N GLN A 53 10.48 -10.01 2.25
CA GLN A 53 11.00 -11.11 3.06
C GLN A 53 9.99 -12.24 3.21
N PHE A 54 8.72 -11.90 3.41
CA PHE A 54 7.65 -12.88 3.61
C PHE A 54 7.27 -13.64 2.34
N THR A 55 7.20 -12.95 1.19
CA THR A 55 6.79 -13.55 -0.08
C THR A 55 7.94 -14.17 -0.86
N GLY A 56 9.17 -13.81 -0.55
CA GLY A 56 10.35 -14.14 -1.36
C GLY A 56 10.45 -13.33 -2.66
N THR A 57 9.51 -12.42 -2.92
CA THR A 57 9.51 -11.57 -4.11
C THR A 57 10.21 -10.26 -3.80
N SER A 58 11.24 -9.93 -4.56
CA SER A 58 11.97 -8.66 -4.37
C SER A 58 11.11 -7.46 -4.75
N VAL A 59 10.94 -6.50 -3.82
CA VAL A 59 10.32 -5.20 -4.09
C VAL A 59 11.32 -4.11 -3.75
N LEU A 60 11.83 -3.43 -4.78
CA LEU A 60 12.84 -2.39 -4.67
C LEU A 60 12.17 -1.02 -4.68
N LEU A 61 12.61 -0.12 -3.79
CA LEU A 61 12.15 1.27 -3.74
C LEU A 61 13.19 2.19 -4.39
N GLN A 62 12.76 3.04 -5.31
CA GLN A 62 13.62 3.97 -6.02
C GLN A 62 13.04 5.39 -5.98
N GLU A 63 13.78 6.30 -5.34
CA GLU A 63 13.44 7.73 -5.34
C GLU A 63 13.95 8.40 -6.60
N ARG A 64 13.09 9.12 -7.35
CA ARG A 64 13.43 9.81 -8.58
C ARG A 64 12.63 11.10 -8.76
N LEU A 65 13.18 12.03 -9.53
CA LEU A 65 12.40 13.13 -10.09
C LEU A 65 11.55 12.56 -11.24
N LEU A 66 10.24 12.49 -11.01
CA LEU A 66 9.27 12.09 -12.03
C LEU A 66 8.66 13.34 -12.66
N PRO A 67 8.20 13.29 -13.94
CA PRO A 67 7.42 14.36 -14.52
C PRO A 67 6.19 14.67 -13.68
N VAL A 68 6.03 15.95 -13.27
CA VAL A 68 5.02 16.36 -12.27
C VAL A 68 3.58 16.11 -12.74
N ASP A 69 3.37 16.04 -14.04
CA ASP A 69 2.03 15.92 -14.65
C ASP A 69 1.54 14.47 -14.79
N CYS A 70 2.36 13.48 -14.41
CA CYS A 70 2.04 12.09 -14.73
C CYS A 70 1.75 11.23 -13.49
N PHE A 71 2.70 11.05 -12.56
CA PHE A 71 2.58 10.08 -11.47
C PHE A 71 3.33 10.52 -10.21
N PHE A 72 2.78 10.16 -9.05
CA PHE A 72 3.52 10.26 -7.77
C PHE A 72 4.34 9.01 -7.48
N ALA A 73 3.93 7.86 -8.01
CA ALA A 73 4.68 6.61 -7.98
C ALA A 73 4.29 5.75 -9.19
N ILE A 74 5.14 4.77 -9.52
CA ILE A 74 4.92 3.82 -10.60
C ILE A 74 5.67 2.53 -10.29
N THR A 75 5.06 1.37 -10.59
CA THR A 75 5.70 0.07 -10.45
C THR A 75 6.04 -0.52 -11.80
N LEU A 76 7.28 -1.04 -11.89
CA LEU A 76 7.75 -1.86 -12.99
C LEU A 76 7.96 -3.29 -12.49
N LYS A 77 7.33 -4.27 -13.15
CA LYS A 77 7.61 -5.69 -12.93
C LYS A 77 8.76 -6.11 -13.82
N LEU A 78 9.86 -6.53 -13.22
CA LEU A 78 11.00 -7.13 -13.92
C LEU A 78 10.76 -8.63 -14.01
N THR A 79 10.74 -9.14 -15.24
CA THR A 79 10.72 -10.58 -15.51
C THR A 79 12.14 -11.06 -15.77
N SER A 80 12.35 -12.38 -15.74
CA SER A 80 13.65 -13.05 -15.92
C SER A 80 14.83 -12.16 -16.37
N PRO A 81 16.00 -12.23 -15.68
CA PRO A 81 16.33 -13.21 -14.63
C PRO A 81 15.97 -12.76 -13.20
N LEU A 82 15.43 -11.57 -12.99
CA LEU A 82 15.37 -10.97 -11.66
C LEU A 82 14.02 -11.10 -10.95
N ASP A 83 12.96 -11.54 -11.53
CA ASP A 83 11.60 -11.61 -10.94
C ASP A 83 11.40 -10.68 -9.72
N ALA A 84 11.32 -9.39 -10.02
CA ALA A 84 11.28 -8.34 -9.00
C ALA A 84 10.31 -7.23 -9.39
N TYR A 85 9.83 -6.47 -8.39
CA TYR A 85 9.13 -5.22 -8.60
C TYR A 85 10.03 -4.04 -8.25
N VAL A 86 9.98 -2.98 -9.05
CA VAL A 86 10.63 -1.70 -8.75
C VAL A 86 9.55 -0.64 -8.62
N ILE A 87 9.35 -0.14 -7.41
CA ILE A 87 8.47 1.00 -7.14
C ILE A 87 9.32 2.26 -7.20
N THR A 88 9.12 3.06 -8.24
CA THR A 88 9.73 4.38 -8.39
C THR A 88 8.75 5.42 -7.89
N TYR A 89 9.18 6.31 -6.99
CA TYR A 89 8.32 7.33 -6.39
C TYR A 89 8.94 8.73 -6.48
N GLN A 90 8.05 9.74 -6.47
CA GLN A 90 8.40 11.15 -6.69
C GLN A 90 9.25 11.71 -5.55
N GLN A 91 10.44 12.21 -5.89
CA GLN A 91 11.35 12.87 -4.96
C GLN A 91 10.84 14.26 -4.53
N ALA A 92 10.27 15.03 -5.46
CA ALA A 92 9.86 16.41 -5.25
C ALA A 92 8.44 16.53 -4.63
N THR A 93 8.16 15.71 -3.60
CA THR A 93 6.89 15.80 -2.87
C THR A 93 7.09 15.53 -1.36
N SER A 94 6.05 15.77 -0.57
CA SER A 94 6.11 15.50 0.86
C SER A 94 6.26 14.02 1.15
N ARG A 95 6.91 13.68 2.27
CA ARG A 95 7.08 12.30 2.70
C ARG A 95 5.76 11.55 2.82
N TRP A 96 4.71 12.23 3.24
CA TRP A 96 3.38 11.66 3.33
C TRP A 96 2.85 11.22 1.95
N HIS A 97 3.01 12.05 0.92
CA HIS A 97 2.64 11.69 -0.45
C HIS A 97 3.52 10.57 -1.01
N GLN A 98 4.83 10.58 -0.69
CA GLN A 98 5.71 9.48 -1.07
C GLN A 98 5.24 8.16 -0.46
N ASP A 99 4.97 8.14 0.84
CA ASP A 99 4.54 6.95 1.56
C ASP A 99 3.16 6.46 1.07
N HIS A 100 2.24 7.39 0.72
CA HIS A 100 0.96 7.02 0.12
C HIS A 100 1.15 6.41 -1.28
N GLY A 101 1.98 7.03 -2.14
CA GLY A 101 2.30 6.48 -3.47
C GLY A 101 2.93 5.09 -3.38
N ILE A 102 3.90 4.88 -2.47
CA ILE A 102 4.50 3.56 -2.24
C ILE A 102 3.43 2.55 -1.78
N ALA A 103 2.53 2.95 -0.87
CA ALA A 103 1.46 2.08 -0.39
C ALA A 103 0.46 1.72 -1.50
N HIS A 104 0.15 2.66 -2.40
CA HIS A 104 -0.70 2.43 -3.57
C HIS A 104 -0.10 1.39 -4.51
N GLU A 105 1.17 1.56 -4.87
CA GLU A 105 1.89 0.62 -5.73
C GLU A 105 2.03 -0.77 -5.08
N LEU A 106 2.31 -0.81 -3.77
CA LEU A 106 2.28 -2.06 -3.01
C LEU A 106 0.88 -2.70 -3.03
N GLY A 107 -0.18 -1.90 -3.02
CA GLY A 107 -1.56 -2.34 -3.17
C GLY A 107 -1.81 -3.08 -4.49
N HIS A 108 -1.29 -2.58 -5.60
CA HIS A 108 -1.32 -3.28 -6.90
C HIS A 108 -0.58 -4.62 -6.83
N ILE A 109 0.59 -4.66 -6.20
CA ILE A 109 1.37 -5.90 -6.05
C ILE A 109 0.61 -6.92 -5.19
N ILE A 110 0.09 -6.52 -4.03
CA ILE A 110 -0.67 -7.37 -3.11
C ILE A 110 -1.92 -7.94 -3.79
N SER A 111 -2.59 -7.15 -4.63
CA SER A 111 -3.79 -7.55 -5.35
C SER A 111 -3.51 -8.40 -6.60
N GLY A 112 -2.23 -8.62 -6.95
CA GLY A 112 -1.83 -9.43 -8.10
C GLY A 112 -2.11 -8.77 -9.46
N HIS A 113 -2.24 -7.44 -9.51
CA HIS A 113 -2.58 -6.72 -10.74
C HIS A 113 -1.50 -6.83 -11.84
N TYR A 114 -0.29 -7.21 -11.47
CA TYR A 114 0.83 -7.42 -12.39
C TYR A 114 1.03 -8.88 -12.82
N ASP A 115 0.35 -9.85 -12.19
CA ASP A 115 0.64 -11.28 -12.42
C ASP A 115 0.14 -11.78 -13.77
N SER A 116 -0.92 -11.17 -14.31
CA SER A 116 -1.50 -11.53 -15.61
C SER A 116 -0.85 -10.83 -16.82
N ARG A 117 0.14 -9.96 -16.61
CA ARG A 117 0.68 -9.06 -17.63
C ARG A 117 2.19 -8.98 -17.55
N SER A 118 2.89 -9.73 -18.40
CA SER A 118 4.35 -9.57 -18.57
C SER A 118 4.65 -8.24 -19.26
N GLY A 119 5.45 -7.37 -18.64
CA GLY A 119 5.99 -6.15 -19.25
C GLY A 119 5.09 -4.93 -19.24
N THR A 120 3.98 -4.92 -18.48
CA THR A 120 3.08 -3.77 -18.40
C THR A 120 3.49 -2.75 -17.35
N CYS A 121 3.65 -1.52 -17.82
CA CYS A 121 3.65 -0.33 -16.98
C CYS A 121 2.23 -0.03 -16.49
N HIS A 122 2.12 0.76 -15.42
CA HIS A 122 0.92 1.29 -14.76
C HIS A 122 -0.20 1.85 -15.68
N PHE A 123 0.07 2.09 -16.96
CA PHE A 123 -0.82 2.82 -17.88
C PHE A 123 -2.13 2.12 -18.24
N ASP A 124 -2.30 0.86 -17.90
CA ASP A 124 -3.41 0.04 -18.42
C ASP A 124 -4.27 -0.62 -17.31
N MET A 125 -4.24 -0.03 -16.11
CA MET A 125 -5.03 -0.52 -14.99
C MET A 125 -6.51 -0.12 -15.13
N SER A 126 -7.40 -1.07 -14.88
CA SER A 126 -8.84 -0.80 -14.88
C SER A 126 -9.23 0.08 -13.68
N ALA A 127 -10.37 0.77 -13.77
CA ALA A 127 -10.89 1.57 -12.67
C ALA A 127 -11.13 0.74 -11.38
N GLN A 128 -11.41 -0.55 -11.50
CA GLN A 128 -11.53 -1.45 -10.37
C GLN A 128 -10.15 -1.71 -9.73
N MET A 129 -9.13 -2.02 -10.52
CA MET A 129 -7.78 -2.27 -10.02
C MET A 129 -7.20 -1.03 -9.30
N GLU A 130 -7.41 0.15 -9.87
CA GLU A 130 -7.03 1.42 -9.24
C GLU A 130 -7.73 1.62 -7.90
N TRP A 131 -9.05 1.34 -7.84
CA TRP A 131 -9.80 1.43 -6.60
C TRP A 131 -9.29 0.42 -5.55
N GLU A 132 -9.01 -0.82 -5.95
CA GLU A 132 -8.49 -1.86 -5.06
C GLU A 132 -7.13 -1.47 -4.47
N ALA A 133 -6.22 -0.94 -5.29
CA ALA A 133 -4.92 -0.45 -4.86
C ALA A 133 -5.04 0.75 -3.91
N GLU A 134 -5.87 1.74 -4.26
CA GLU A 134 -6.13 2.90 -3.42
C GLU A 134 -6.75 2.52 -2.07
N TYR A 135 -7.72 1.60 -2.09
CA TYR A 135 -8.34 1.13 -0.86
C TYR A 135 -7.36 0.33 0.01
N CYS A 136 -6.50 -0.50 -0.61
CA CYS A 136 -5.41 -1.19 0.07
C CYS A 136 -4.44 -0.19 0.72
N ALA A 137 -4.00 0.84 -0.01
CA ALA A 137 -3.13 1.89 0.50
C ALA A 137 -3.73 2.61 1.71
N ASN A 138 -5.01 2.94 1.65
CA ASN A 138 -5.73 3.58 2.76
C ASN A 138 -5.80 2.68 4.01
N ILE A 139 -5.98 1.35 3.83
CA ILE A 139 -5.93 0.40 4.94
C ILE A 139 -4.53 0.35 5.54
N LEU A 140 -3.49 0.18 4.72
CA LEU A 140 -2.10 0.09 5.16
C LEU A 140 -1.66 1.38 5.88
N GLY A 141 -1.96 2.55 5.33
CA GLY A 141 -1.64 3.84 5.92
C GLY A 141 -2.35 4.06 7.26
N ARG A 142 -3.64 3.72 7.34
CA ARG A 142 -4.42 3.81 8.58
C ARG A 142 -3.87 2.87 9.65
N TRP A 143 -3.54 1.64 9.26
CA TRP A 143 -2.99 0.65 10.17
C TRP A 143 -1.63 1.07 10.72
N THR A 144 -0.67 1.48 9.88
CA THR A 144 0.65 1.95 10.31
C THR A 144 0.54 3.14 11.26
N TYR A 145 -0.31 4.12 10.94
CA TYR A 145 -0.53 5.30 11.77
C TYR A 145 -1.19 4.99 13.11
N GLN A 146 -2.26 4.17 13.12
CA GLN A 146 -3.01 3.83 14.34
C GLN A 146 -2.16 2.98 15.28
N LEU A 147 -1.42 2.01 14.75
CA LEU A 147 -0.53 1.18 15.54
C LEU A 147 0.61 2.01 16.15
N GLY A 148 1.20 2.93 15.38
CA GLY A 148 2.22 3.85 15.87
C GLY A 148 1.71 4.66 17.07
N ARG A 149 0.56 5.30 16.94
CA ARG A 149 -0.05 6.08 18.04
C ARG A 149 -0.41 5.24 19.25
N ALA A 150 -0.87 4.01 19.05
CA ALA A 150 -1.20 3.12 20.15
C ALA A 150 0.06 2.71 20.93
N LEU A 151 1.15 2.40 20.22
CA LEU A 151 2.44 2.05 20.83
C LEU A 151 3.09 3.23 21.57
N ASP A 152 3.00 4.44 21.04
CA ASP A 152 3.53 5.64 21.71
C ASP A 152 2.80 5.89 23.02
N ARG A 153 1.46 5.79 23.04
CA ARG A 153 0.66 5.88 24.28
C ARG A 153 1.04 4.84 25.32
N THR A 154 1.43 3.64 24.90
CA THR A 154 1.84 2.59 25.84
C THR A 154 3.25 2.80 26.39
N LYS A 155 4.14 3.48 25.65
CA LYS A 155 5.47 3.88 26.15
C LYS A 155 5.34 4.87 27.32
N ASP A 156 4.42 5.82 27.19
CA ASP A 156 4.16 6.84 28.24
C ASP A 156 3.56 6.22 29.51
N LEU A 157 2.90 5.06 29.39
CA LEU A 157 2.27 4.34 30.51
C LEU A 157 3.21 3.32 31.19
N ARG A 158 4.38 3.03 30.61
CA ARG A 158 5.31 2.02 31.09
C ARG A 158 5.84 2.15 32.51
N PRO A 159 5.93 3.34 33.15
CA PRO A 159 6.38 3.40 34.53
C PRO A 159 5.41 2.84 35.58
N MET A 160 4.16 2.58 35.22
CA MET A 160 3.09 2.31 36.21
C MET A 160 2.44 0.92 36.12
N ILE A 161 2.78 0.07 35.18
CA ILE A 161 2.13 -1.24 35.02
C ILE A 161 3.18 -2.34 34.93
N PRO A 162 3.17 -3.38 35.84
CA PRO A 162 3.98 -4.57 35.63
C PRO A 162 3.58 -5.24 34.33
N VAL A 163 4.58 -5.75 33.60
CA VAL A 163 4.46 -6.33 32.26
C VAL A 163 3.44 -7.48 32.23
N VAL A 164 2.19 -7.12 32.12
CA VAL A 164 1.17 -8.00 31.56
C VAL A 164 1.17 -7.74 30.07
N ASP A 165 1.24 -8.77 29.25
CA ASP A 165 1.35 -8.71 27.78
C ASP A 165 0.60 -7.51 27.17
N ALA A 166 1.31 -6.40 26.95
CA ALA A 166 0.75 -5.13 26.48
C ALA A 166 0.19 -5.21 25.05
N SER A 167 0.36 -6.33 24.37
CA SER A 167 -0.18 -6.57 23.03
C SER A 167 -1.65 -7.01 23.02
N ALA A 168 -2.12 -7.67 24.09
CA ALA A 168 -3.49 -8.19 24.15
C ALA A 168 -4.58 -7.10 24.15
N PRO A 169 -4.51 -6.02 24.98
CA PRO A 169 -5.50 -4.97 24.96
C PRO A 169 -5.56 -4.17 23.65
N LEU A 170 -4.42 -4.05 22.94
CA LEU A 170 -4.34 -3.34 21.68
C LEU A 170 -4.98 -4.12 20.53
N ARG A 171 -4.88 -5.45 20.57
CA ARG A 171 -5.52 -6.34 19.59
C ARG A 171 -7.04 -6.23 19.64
N GLU A 172 -7.60 -6.22 20.85
CA GLU A 172 -9.05 -6.11 21.06
C GLU A 172 -9.58 -4.71 20.64
N ARG A 173 -8.88 -3.63 21.03
CA ARG A 173 -9.30 -2.26 20.73
C ARG A 173 -9.23 -1.89 19.25
N LEU A 174 -8.28 -2.45 18.52
CA LEU A 174 -8.11 -2.13 17.11
C LEU A 174 -9.02 -2.96 16.21
N GLY A 175 -9.63 -4.04 16.71
CA GLY A 175 -10.52 -4.91 15.95
C GLY A 175 -9.89 -5.52 14.68
N TRP A 176 -8.55 -5.45 14.58
CA TRP A 176 -7.80 -5.67 13.34
C TRP A 176 -6.92 -6.93 13.38
N LEU A 177 -6.81 -7.57 14.51
CA LEU A 177 -5.94 -8.74 14.69
C LEU A 177 -6.73 -9.96 15.13
#